data_cebf17da88572c8779adaf56420d8697
#
_entry.id   cebf17da88572c8779adaf56420d8697
#
_cell.length_a   1.000
_cell.length_b   1.000
_cell.length_c   1.000
_cell.angle_alpha   90.00
_cell.angle_beta   90.00
_cell.angle_gamma   90.00
#
_symmetry.space_group_name_H-M   'P 1'
#
loop_
_entity.id
_entity.type
_entity.pdbx_description
1 polymer ?
#
loop_
_entity_poly.entity_id
_entity_poly.type
_entity_poly.pdbx_seq_one_letter_code
_entity_poly.pdbx_strand_id
1 'polypeptide(L)'
;MILQWWNDLVKWFNSDAGWTIVTDALVPIFAIIVGGIIVGMIARSSLRRLISQQDRQAKAAAVAALISSGRRAAVWSTLSAGEKEHVDYQASEAEVRVRLLPLKGANVAADWAAHKLSAMKKNSVNYSFQAEQDLAELQQGLIDWQEHPGRAKKLFAQDLASWKYESGEAEDELVVKQREWASRQAAEASSYPSAAASSSTNTAPTMVVTPERS
;
A
#
# COMPACT_ATOMS: atom_id res chain seq x y z
N MET A 1 -50.71 -30.12 32.24
CA MET A 1 -50.94 -29.26 31.06
C MET A 1 -50.00 -29.58 29.90
N ILE A 2 -48.68 -29.64 30.04
CA ILE A 2 -47.77 -29.90 28.91
C ILE A 2 -47.92 -31.32 28.34
N LEU A 3 -48.10 -32.34 29.19
CA LEU A 3 -48.28 -33.73 28.77
C LEU A 3 -49.61 -34.00 28.06
N GLN A 4 -50.67 -33.27 28.40
CA GLN A 4 -51.94 -33.39 27.74
C GLN A 4 -51.89 -32.78 26.33
N TRP A 5 -51.29 -31.58 26.18
CA TRP A 5 -51.05 -30.94 24.91
C TRP A 5 -50.20 -31.82 23.96
N TRP A 6 -49.16 -32.46 24.49
CA TRP A 6 -48.31 -33.39 23.73
C TRP A 6 -49.09 -34.63 23.26
N ASN A 7 -49.94 -35.24 24.11
CA ASN A 7 -50.76 -36.35 23.74
C ASN A 7 -51.85 -35.98 22.69
N ASP A 8 -52.40 -34.80 22.78
CA ASP A 8 -53.37 -34.31 21.82
C ASP A 8 -52.72 -33.99 20.47
N LEU A 9 -51.49 -33.45 20.49
CA LEU A 9 -50.69 -33.23 19.28
C LEU A 9 -50.35 -34.55 18.59
N VAL A 10 -49.94 -35.58 19.32
CA VAL A 10 -49.62 -36.89 18.77
C VAL A 10 -50.85 -37.59 18.21
N LYS A 11 -52.02 -37.48 18.87
CA LYS A 11 -53.28 -38.01 18.37
C LYS A 11 -53.74 -37.32 17.10
N TRP A 12 -53.61 -35.99 17.02
CA TRP A 12 -53.91 -35.22 15.85
C TRP A 12 -53.00 -35.60 14.67
N PHE A 13 -51.72 -35.75 14.93
CA PHE A 13 -50.70 -36.14 13.93
C PHE A 13 -50.97 -37.56 13.37
N ASN A 14 -51.56 -38.45 14.19
CA ASN A 14 -51.94 -39.83 13.79
C ASN A 14 -53.36 -39.95 13.24
N SER A 15 -54.09 -38.85 13.14
CA SER A 15 -55.42 -38.83 12.49
C SER A 15 -55.28 -38.70 10.99
N ASP A 16 -56.28 -39.26 10.23
CA ASP A 16 -56.28 -39.16 8.76
C ASP A 16 -56.23 -37.70 8.26
N ALA A 17 -56.89 -36.79 8.97
CA ALA A 17 -56.87 -35.37 8.67
C ALA A 17 -55.49 -34.73 8.92
N GLY A 18 -54.78 -35.14 10.02
CA GLY A 18 -53.43 -34.68 10.30
C GLY A 18 -52.41 -35.20 9.29
N TRP A 19 -52.54 -36.46 8.89
CA TRP A 19 -51.66 -37.08 7.91
C TRP A 19 -51.77 -36.41 6.52
N THR A 20 -53.00 -36.09 6.08
CA THR A 20 -53.23 -35.41 4.82
C THR A 20 -52.58 -34.00 4.80
N ILE A 21 -52.71 -33.24 5.87
CA ILE A 21 -52.04 -31.92 6.01
C ILE A 21 -50.54 -32.03 5.98
N VAL A 22 -49.97 -33.06 6.65
CA VAL A 22 -48.54 -33.31 6.67
C VAL A 22 -48.01 -33.65 5.27
N THR A 23 -48.67 -34.54 4.55
CA THR A 23 -48.23 -34.97 3.23
C THR A 23 -48.42 -33.90 2.16
N ASP A 24 -49.56 -33.21 2.16
CA ASP A 24 -49.94 -32.29 1.11
C ASP A 24 -49.37 -30.85 1.30
N ALA A 25 -49.12 -30.45 2.56
CA ALA A 25 -48.64 -29.10 2.83
C ALA A 25 -47.23 -29.08 3.45
N LEU A 26 -46.97 -29.86 4.55
CA LEU A 26 -45.71 -29.77 5.27
C LEU A 26 -44.53 -30.38 4.50
N VAL A 27 -44.75 -31.53 3.85
CA VAL A 27 -43.66 -32.16 3.06
C VAL A 27 -43.18 -31.32 1.91
N PRO A 28 -44.03 -30.73 1.06
CA PRO A 28 -43.57 -29.85 -0.02
C PRO A 28 -42.92 -28.56 0.52
N ILE A 29 -43.44 -27.97 1.60
CA ILE A 29 -42.81 -26.78 2.21
C ILE A 29 -41.42 -27.14 2.73
N PHE A 30 -41.27 -28.26 3.42
CA PHE A 30 -39.96 -28.73 3.92
C PHE A 30 -38.99 -29.01 2.76
N ALA A 31 -39.48 -29.65 1.69
CA ALA A 31 -38.66 -29.92 0.50
C ALA A 31 -38.17 -28.63 -0.17
N ILE A 32 -38.99 -27.59 -0.24
CA ILE A 32 -38.61 -26.26 -0.78
C ILE A 32 -37.57 -25.61 0.11
N ILE A 33 -37.72 -25.65 1.44
CA ILE A 33 -36.76 -25.08 2.38
C ILE A 33 -35.42 -25.79 2.28
N VAL A 34 -35.41 -27.12 2.32
CA VAL A 34 -34.17 -27.92 2.20
C VAL A 34 -33.51 -27.69 0.84
N GLY A 35 -34.29 -27.70 -0.25
CA GLY A 35 -33.81 -27.39 -1.58
C GLY A 35 -33.20 -25.99 -1.68
N GLY A 36 -33.86 -24.99 -1.10
CA GLY A 36 -33.34 -23.62 -1.03
C GLY A 36 -32.04 -23.50 -0.25
N ILE A 37 -31.91 -24.21 0.86
CA ILE A 37 -30.66 -24.23 1.65
C ILE A 37 -29.52 -24.88 0.86
N ILE A 38 -29.77 -26.01 0.19
CA ILE A 38 -28.76 -26.71 -0.62
C ILE A 38 -28.29 -25.83 -1.77
N VAL A 39 -29.21 -25.24 -2.52
CA VAL A 39 -28.88 -24.31 -3.63
C VAL A 39 -28.11 -23.10 -3.11
N GLY A 40 -28.52 -22.52 -1.99
CA GLY A 40 -27.83 -21.41 -1.34
C GLY A 40 -26.39 -21.76 -0.89
N MET A 41 -26.17 -22.95 -0.36
CA MET A 41 -24.83 -23.43 -0.01
C MET A 41 -23.92 -23.62 -1.24
N ILE A 42 -24.45 -24.20 -2.32
CA ILE A 42 -23.72 -24.41 -3.56
C ILE A 42 -23.36 -23.08 -4.20
N ALA A 43 -24.31 -22.15 -4.31
CA ALA A 43 -24.08 -20.83 -4.85
C ALA A 43 -23.01 -20.04 -4.05
N ARG A 44 -23.11 -20.08 -2.73
CA ARG A 44 -22.13 -19.42 -1.84
C ARG A 44 -20.73 -20.02 -1.96
N SER A 45 -20.61 -21.34 -2.14
CA SER A 45 -19.31 -22.01 -2.28
C SER A 45 -18.65 -21.68 -3.63
N SER A 46 -19.42 -21.62 -4.70
CA SER A 46 -18.95 -21.27 -6.04
C SER A 46 -18.45 -19.82 -6.10
N LEU A 47 -19.20 -18.89 -5.48
CA LEU A 47 -18.82 -17.48 -5.43
C LEU A 47 -17.52 -17.27 -4.64
N ARG A 48 -17.33 -17.95 -3.51
CA ARG A 48 -16.11 -17.88 -2.73
C ARG A 48 -14.88 -18.40 -3.51
N ARG A 49 -15.06 -19.42 -4.32
CA ARG A 49 -13.98 -19.96 -5.17
C ARG A 49 -13.54 -18.94 -6.21
N LEU A 50 -14.49 -18.27 -6.85
CA LEU A 50 -14.21 -17.26 -7.87
C LEU A 50 -13.46 -16.06 -7.27
N ILE A 51 -13.93 -15.54 -6.13
CA ILE A 51 -13.29 -14.44 -5.42
C ILE A 51 -11.85 -14.82 -5.00
N SER A 52 -11.65 -16.04 -4.48
CA SER A 52 -10.32 -16.49 -4.07
C SER A 52 -9.34 -16.67 -5.24
N GLN A 53 -9.82 -16.97 -6.44
CA GLN A 53 -8.99 -17.01 -7.65
C GLN A 53 -8.60 -15.60 -8.09
N GLN A 54 -9.52 -14.66 -8.11
CA GLN A 54 -9.22 -13.25 -8.44
C GLN A 54 -8.21 -12.65 -7.46
N ASP A 55 -8.38 -12.90 -6.17
CA ASP A 55 -7.44 -12.44 -5.15
C ASP A 55 -6.02 -13.00 -5.36
N ARG A 56 -5.92 -14.29 -5.70
CA ARG A 56 -4.61 -14.91 -6.01
C ARG A 56 -3.96 -14.30 -7.23
N GLN A 57 -4.73 -14.07 -8.30
CA GLN A 57 -4.25 -13.45 -9.53
C GLN A 57 -3.81 -12.01 -9.29
N ALA A 58 -4.58 -11.21 -8.55
CA ALA A 58 -4.23 -9.83 -8.20
C ALA A 58 -2.93 -9.76 -7.39
N LYS A 59 -2.75 -10.66 -6.42
CA LYS A 59 -1.52 -10.78 -5.63
C LYS A 59 -0.33 -11.14 -6.50
N ALA A 60 -0.46 -12.18 -7.32
CA ALA A 60 0.61 -12.61 -8.22
C ALA A 60 0.98 -11.52 -9.22
N ALA A 61 0.01 -10.80 -9.78
CA ALA A 61 0.24 -9.71 -10.71
C ALA A 61 0.98 -8.52 -10.05
N ALA A 62 0.62 -8.16 -8.81
CA ALA A 62 1.29 -7.08 -8.09
C ALA A 62 2.75 -7.43 -7.76
N VAL A 63 3.00 -8.65 -7.29
CA VAL A 63 4.36 -9.15 -7.03
C VAL A 63 5.17 -9.23 -8.31
N ALA A 64 4.60 -9.76 -9.39
CA ALA A 64 5.27 -9.86 -10.69
C ALA A 64 5.62 -8.48 -11.27
N ALA A 65 4.74 -7.48 -11.11
CA ALA A 65 5.02 -6.11 -11.54
C ALA A 65 6.22 -5.52 -10.78
N LEU A 66 6.30 -5.74 -9.47
CA LEU A 66 7.40 -5.26 -8.65
C LEU A 66 8.73 -5.96 -8.99
N ILE A 67 8.70 -7.27 -9.22
CA ILE A 67 9.87 -8.03 -9.71
C ILE A 67 10.31 -7.53 -11.11
N SER A 68 9.36 -7.22 -12.00
CA SER A 68 9.67 -6.66 -13.33
C SER A 68 10.36 -5.30 -13.22
N SER A 69 9.92 -4.45 -12.29
CA SER A 69 10.58 -3.18 -11.98
C SER A 69 12.00 -3.40 -11.43
N GLY A 70 12.20 -4.44 -10.60
CA GLY A 70 13.51 -4.85 -10.09
C GLY A 70 14.48 -5.24 -11.21
N ARG A 71 14.03 -6.02 -12.19
CA ARG A 71 14.87 -6.38 -13.34
C ARG A 71 15.36 -5.15 -14.12
N ARG A 72 14.54 -4.14 -14.26
CA ARG A 72 14.92 -2.87 -14.92
C ARG A 72 15.83 -2.03 -14.02
N ALA A 73 15.61 -2.04 -12.72
CA ALA A 73 16.48 -1.37 -11.76
C ALA A 73 17.89 -1.96 -11.72
N ALA A 74 18.04 -3.28 -11.90
CA ALA A 74 19.33 -3.94 -11.96
C ALA A 74 20.21 -3.49 -13.16
N VAL A 75 19.58 -3.08 -14.27
CA VAL A 75 20.26 -2.56 -15.47
C VAL A 75 20.14 -1.04 -15.62
N TRP A 76 19.84 -0.33 -14.53
CA TRP A 76 19.55 1.10 -14.51
C TRP A 76 20.61 1.96 -15.20
N SER A 77 21.90 1.63 -15.04
CA SER A 77 23.01 2.37 -15.64
C SER A 77 22.99 2.40 -17.17
N THR A 78 22.40 1.40 -17.81
CA THR A 78 22.33 1.27 -19.28
C THR A 78 21.13 1.94 -19.90
N LEU A 79 20.18 2.41 -19.09
CA LEU A 79 18.94 3.02 -19.55
C LEU A 79 19.13 4.49 -19.93
N SER A 80 18.44 4.92 -20.99
CA SER A 80 18.32 6.34 -21.36
C SER A 80 17.52 7.14 -20.31
N ALA A 81 17.60 8.47 -20.35
CA ALA A 81 16.90 9.33 -19.39
C ALA A 81 15.38 9.11 -19.40
N GLY A 82 14.76 9.00 -20.59
CA GLY A 82 13.32 8.74 -20.70
C GLY A 82 12.90 7.36 -20.22
N GLU A 83 13.75 6.32 -20.44
CA GLU A 83 13.50 4.99 -19.91
C GLU A 83 13.60 4.96 -18.38
N LYS A 84 14.54 5.69 -17.80
CA LYS A 84 14.67 5.83 -16.33
C LYS A 84 13.40 6.41 -15.71
N GLU A 85 12.90 7.50 -16.26
CA GLU A 85 11.65 8.12 -15.78
C GLU A 85 10.47 7.14 -15.87
N HIS A 86 10.36 6.43 -17.00
CA HIS A 86 9.32 5.42 -17.19
C HIS A 86 9.43 4.25 -16.17
N VAL A 87 10.65 3.77 -15.92
CA VAL A 87 10.90 2.70 -14.93
C VAL A 87 10.58 3.18 -13.52
N ASP A 88 10.91 4.43 -13.17
CA ASP A 88 10.56 5.03 -11.88
C ASP A 88 9.04 5.09 -11.68
N TYR A 89 8.32 5.54 -12.71
CA TYR A 89 6.86 5.56 -12.67
C TYR A 89 6.27 4.14 -12.48
N GLN A 90 6.75 3.15 -13.25
CA GLN A 90 6.30 1.77 -13.14
C GLN A 90 6.62 1.15 -11.77
N ALA A 91 7.79 1.46 -11.21
CA ALA A 91 8.18 0.98 -9.89
C ALA A 91 7.27 1.54 -8.79
N SER A 92 6.98 2.84 -8.85
CA SER A 92 6.06 3.51 -7.93
C SER A 92 4.64 2.95 -8.04
N GLU A 93 4.14 2.72 -9.26
CA GLU A 93 2.83 2.11 -9.47
C GLU A 93 2.77 0.67 -8.91
N ALA A 94 3.81 -0.13 -9.15
CA ALA A 94 3.89 -1.50 -8.63
C ALA A 94 3.97 -1.53 -7.10
N GLU A 95 4.71 -0.60 -6.48
CA GLU A 95 4.77 -0.43 -5.03
C GLU A 95 3.40 -0.13 -4.45
N VAL A 96 2.69 0.85 -5.00
CA VAL A 96 1.33 1.20 -4.57
C VAL A 96 0.38 0.02 -4.70
N ARG A 97 0.46 -0.75 -5.78
CA ARG A 97 -0.36 -1.96 -5.96
C ARG A 97 -0.10 -2.99 -4.86
N VAL A 98 1.16 -3.23 -4.50
CA VAL A 98 1.51 -4.14 -3.40
C VAL A 98 0.99 -3.61 -2.07
N ARG A 99 1.14 -2.31 -1.81
CA ARG A 99 0.69 -1.64 -0.59
C ARG A 99 -0.83 -1.74 -0.39
N LEU A 100 -1.59 -1.71 -1.49
CA LEU A 100 -3.06 -1.82 -1.49
C LEU A 100 -3.57 -3.27 -1.40
N LEU A 101 -2.70 -4.28 -1.45
CA LEU A 101 -3.15 -5.67 -1.29
C LEU A 101 -3.73 -5.90 0.11
N PRO A 102 -4.84 -6.64 0.24
CA PRO A 102 -5.44 -7.00 1.53
C PRO A 102 -4.64 -8.12 2.22
N LEU A 103 -3.32 -7.94 2.33
CA LEU A 103 -2.39 -8.89 2.92
C LEU A 103 -1.73 -8.33 4.17
N LYS A 104 -1.50 -9.19 5.16
CA LYS A 104 -0.72 -8.80 6.33
C LYS A 104 0.71 -8.44 5.91
N GLY A 105 1.18 -7.30 6.38
CA GLY A 105 2.53 -6.84 6.10
C GLY A 105 2.76 -6.29 4.69
N ALA A 106 1.70 -5.98 3.92
CA ALA A 106 1.82 -5.40 2.58
C ALA A 106 2.63 -4.09 2.58
N ASN A 107 2.39 -3.19 3.54
CA ASN A 107 3.19 -1.97 3.68
C ASN A 107 4.66 -2.27 3.93
N VAL A 108 4.96 -3.21 4.84
CA VAL A 108 6.33 -3.60 5.17
C VAL A 108 7.06 -4.19 3.95
N ALA A 109 6.37 -5.04 3.17
CA ALA A 109 6.92 -5.62 1.95
C ALA A 109 7.14 -4.56 0.85
N ALA A 110 6.21 -3.60 0.72
CA ALA A 110 6.34 -2.49 -0.21
C ALA A 110 7.51 -1.57 0.14
N ASP A 111 7.64 -1.17 1.41
CA ASP A 111 8.76 -0.35 1.90
C ASP A 111 10.10 -1.07 1.69
N TRP A 112 10.16 -2.36 2.03
CA TRP A 112 11.35 -3.17 1.81
C TRP A 112 11.73 -3.27 0.33
N ALA A 113 10.76 -3.52 -0.54
CA ALA A 113 10.99 -3.62 -1.97
C ALA A 113 11.42 -2.28 -2.60
N ALA A 114 10.81 -1.16 -2.19
CA ALA A 114 11.19 0.18 -2.65
C ALA A 114 12.65 0.50 -2.30
N HIS A 115 13.07 0.16 -1.10
CA HIS A 115 14.46 0.34 -0.68
C HIS A 115 15.42 -0.55 -1.49
N LYS A 116 15.11 -1.84 -1.69
CA LYS A 116 15.90 -2.75 -2.54
C LYS A 116 16.00 -2.24 -3.98
N LEU A 117 14.90 -1.72 -4.56
CA LEU A 117 14.91 -1.09 -5.88
C LEU A 117 15.85 0.12 -5.94
N SER A 118 15.83 0.96 -4.92
CA SER A 118 16.74 2.11 -4.82
C SER A 118 18.21 1.68 -4.71
N ALA A 119 18.51 0.66 -3.92
CA ALA A 119 19.85 0.09 -3.79
C ALA A 119 20.33 -0.50 -5.12
N MET A 120 19.50 -1.28 -5.83
CA MET A 120 19.83 -1.82 -7.15
C MET A 120 20.15 -0.72 -8.16
N LYS A 121 19.39 0.38 -8.21
CA LYS A 121 19.67 1.51 -9.09
C LYS A 121 21.06 2.11 -8.82
N LYS A 122 21.41 2.30 -7.54
CA LYS A 122 22.74 2.78 -7.13
C LYS A 122 23.83 1.79 -7.49
N ASN A 123 23.64 0.52 -7.17
CA ASN A 123 24.62 -0.54 -7.39
C ASN A 123 24.85 -0.84 -8.87
N SER A 124 23.82 -0.68 -9.72
CA SER A 124 23.93 -0.93 -11.18
C SER A 124 25.00 -0.08 -11.87
N VAL A 125 25.37 1.07 -11.29
CA VAL A 125 26.38 1.98 -11.84
C VAL A 125 27.78 1.46 -11.62
N ASN A 126 28.07 0.92 -10.42
CA ASN A 126 29.44 0.58 -10.00
C ASN A 126 29.64 -0.93 -9.80
N TYR A 127 28.58 -1.67 -9.49
CA TYR A 127 28.63 -3.06 -9.05
C TYR A 127 27.48 -3.88 -9.65
N SER A 128 27.54 -4.22 -10.94
CA SER A 128 26.49 -4.97 -11.64
C SER A 128 26.19 -6.33 -10.98
N PHE A 129 27.20 -7.02 -10.50
CA PHE A 129 27.04 -8.28 -9.76
C PHE A 129 26.20 -8.10 -8.48
N GLN A 130 26.42 -7.01 -7.74
CA GLN A 130 25.62 -6.70 -6.55
C GLN A 130 24.16 -6.39 -6.90
N ALA A 131 23.92 -5.70 -8.00
CA ALA A 131 22.56 -5.41 -8.46
C ALA A 131 21.81 -6.70 -8.86
N GLU A 132 22.51 -7.68 -9.45
CA GLU A 132 21.92 -8.99 -9.75
C GLU A 132 21.61 -9.81 -8.50
N GLN A 133 22.49 -9.75 -7.50
CA GLN A 133 22.26 -10.38 -6.19
C GLN A 133 21.06 -9.75 -5.48
N ASP A 134 20.99 -8.43 -5.42
CA ASP A 134 19.86 -7.69 -4.86
C ASP A 134 18.55 -8.04 -5.57
N LEU A 135 18.59 -8.28 -6.89
CA LEU A 135 17.43 -8.73 -7.66
C LEU A 135 16.97 -10.14 -7.24
N ALA A 136 17.91 -11.07 -7.07
CA ALA A 136 17.60 -12.42 -6.61
C ALA A 136 16.99 -12.41 -5.21
N GLU A 137 17.52 -11.59 -4.29
CA GLU A 137 16.99 -11.40 -2.95
C GLU A 137 15.59 -10.77 -2.98
N LEU A 138 15.36 -9.76 -3.84
CA LEU A 138 14.05 -9.15 -4.04
C LEU A 138 13.02 -10.19 -4.49
N GLN A 139 13.37 -11.02 -5.48
CA GLN A 139 12.48 -12.06 -5.98
C GLN A 139 12.13 -13.06 -4.90
N GLN A 140 13.14 -13.59 -4.20
CA GLN A 140 12.94 -14.58 -3.15
C GLN A 140 12.12 -14.00 -2.00
N GLY A 141 12.48 -12.81 -1.52
CA GLY A 141 11.78 -12.16 -0.41
C GLY A 141 10.30 -11.87 -0.69
N LEU A 142 9.98 -11.44 -1.92
CA LEU A 142 8.59 -11.20 -2.32
C LEU A 142 7.78 -12.49 -2.47
N ILE A 143 8.40 -13.58 -2.97
CA ILE A 143 7.76 -14.89 -3.06
C ILE A 143 7.50 -15.45 -1.67
N ASP A 144 8.49 -15.43 -0.78
CA ASP A 144 8.36 -15.89 0.60
C ASP A 144 7.30 -15.11 1.38
N TRP A 145 7.24 -13.79 1.15
CA TRP A 145 6.17 -12.97 1.74
C TRP A 145 4.79 -13.32 1.17
N GLN A 146 4.67 -13.56 -0.13
CA GLN A 146 3.39 -13.93 -0.76
C GLN A 146 2.87 -15.26 -0.19
N GLU A 147 3.75 -16.22 0.08
CA GLU A 147 3.40 -17.50 0.70
C GLU A 147 3.07 -17.36 2.20
N HIS A 148 3.81 -16.49 2.88
CA HIS A 148 3.71 -16.30 4.33
C HIS A 148 3.50 -14.83 4.75
N PRO A 149 2.36 -14.19 4.39
CA PRO A 149 2.16 -12.75 4.58
C PRO A 149 2.27 -12.28 6.04
N GLY A 150 1.89 -13.15 6.99
CA GLY A 150 1.97 -12.87 8.42
C GLY A 150 3.39 -12.75 8.98
N ARG A 151 4.39 -13.20 8.22
CA ARG A 151 5.81 -13.19 8.63
C ARG A 151 6.61 -12.01 8.07
N ALA A 152 6.00 -11.07 7.34
CA ALA A 152 6.69 -9.96 6.69
C ALA A 152 7.67 -9.23 7.61
N LYS A 153 7.23 -8.85 8.82
CA LYS A 153 8.11 -8.19 9.80
C LYS A 153 9.33 -9.01 10.18
N LYS A 154 9.20 -10.35 10.26
CA LYS A 154 10.32 -11.24 10.59
C LYS A 154 11.22 -11.47 9.37
N LEU A 155 10.64 -11.62 8.18
CA LEU A 155 11.39 -11.83 6.94
C LEU A 155 12.31 -10.63 6.64
N PHE A 156 11.81 -9.42 6.83
CA PHE A 156 12.54 -8.20 6.49
C PHE A 156 13.14 -7.47 7.69
N ALA A 157 13.11 -8.07 8.90
CA ALA A 157 13.52 -7.43 10.14
C ALA A 157 14.97 -6.94 10.12
N GLN A 158 15.88 -7.73 9.56
CA GLN A 158 17.30 -7.42 9.52
C GLN A 158 17.55 -6.22 8.60
N ASP A 159 16.99 -6.26 7.39
CA ASP A 159 17.16 -5.18 6.41
C ASP A 159 16.54 -3.88 6.91
N LEU A 160 15.32 -3.94 7.46
CA LEU A 160 14.63 -2.78 8.02
C LEU A 160 15.36 -2.17 9.21
N ALA A 161 16.04 -2.99 10.02
CA ALA A 161 16.84 -2.49 11.13
C ALA A 161 18.13 -1.79 10.65
N SER A 162 18.84 -2.36 9.66
CA SER A 162 20.03 -1.73 9.08
C SER A 162 19.70 -0.41 8.40
N TRP A 163 18.64 -0.36 7.62
CA TRP A 163 18.23 0.87 6.92
C TRP A 163 17.75 1.98 7.86
N LYS A 164 17.12 1.62 8.96
CA LYS A 164 16.74 2.60 9.98
C LYS A 164 17.97 3.24 10.61
N TYR A 165 19.02 2.46 10.79
CA TYR A 165 20.30 2.97 11.30
C TYR A 165 20.98 3.89 10.29
N GLU A 166 21.08 3.46 9.02
CA GLU A 166 21.63 4.25 7.91
C GLU A 166 20.86 5.56 7.68
N SER A 167 19.52 5.53 7.76
CA SER A 167 18.71 6.73 7.61
C SER A 167 18.88 7.72 8.74
N GLY A 168 19.03 7.23 9.97
CA GLY A 168 19.32 8.07 11.14
C GLY A 168 20.66 8.79 11.03
N GLU A 169 21.72 8.08 10.62
CA GLU A 169 23.04 8.68 10.36
C GLU A 169 23.00 9.72 9.22
N ALA A 170 22.26 9.42 8.14
CA ALA A 170 22.12 10.34 7.01
C ALA A 170 21.31 11.61 7.38
N GLU A 171 20.29 11.48 8.23
CA GLU A 171 19.53 12.63 8.73
C GLU A 171 20.40 13.51 9.64
N ASP A 172 21.19 12.93 10.52
CA ASP A 172 22.12 13.66 11.39
C ASP A 172 23.19 14.40 10.58
N GLU A 173 23.73 13.76 9.55
CA GLU A 173 24.70 14.39 8.64
C GLU A 173 24.08 15.58 7.86
N LEU A 174 22.85 15.43 7.39
CA LEU A 174 22.11 16.51 6.71
C LEU A 174 21.87 17.70 7.66
N VAL A 175 21.48 17.44 8.90
CA VAL A 175 21.26 18.48 9.91
C VAL A 175 22.55 19.22 10.22
N VAL A 176 23.67 18.52 10.31
CA VAL A 176 25.00 19.13 10.49
C VAL A 176 25.34 20.02 9.28
N LYS A 177 25.21 19.52 8.05
CA LYS A 177 25.48 20.30 6.82
C LYS A 177 24.58 21.53 6.72
N GLN A 178 23.30 21.44 7.07
CA GLN A 178 22.39 22.58 7.10
C GLN A 178 22.83 23.64 8.13
N ARG A 179 23.26 23.23 9.32
CA ARG A 179 23.74 24.15 10.33
C ARG A 179 25.03 24.84 9.89
N GLU A 180 25.94 24.10 9.28
CA GLU A 180 27.18 24.68 8.73
C GLU A 180 26.91 25.66 7.61
N TRP A 181 25.96 25.36 6.71
CA TRP A 181 25.55 26.26 5.66
C TRP A 181 24.91 27.53 6.22
N ALA A 182 23.98 27.42 7.17
CA ALA A 182 23.34 28.55 7.84
C ALA A 182 24.36 29.43 8.59
N SER A 183 25.36 28.82 9.23
CA SER A 183 26.41 29.58 9.93
C SER A 183 27.33 30.33 8.96
N ARG A 184 27.65 29.74 7.81
CA ARG A 184 28.41 30.43 6.74
C ARG A 184 27.63 31.61 6.17
N GLN A 185 26.35 31.44 5.87
CA GLN A 185 25.51 32.55 5.41
C GLN A 185 25.39 33.68 6.44
N ALA A 186 25.25 33.35 7.72
CA ALA A 186 25.21 34.34 8.78
C ALA A 186 26.55 35.10 8.91
N ALA A 187 27.67 34.39 8.75
CA ALA A 187 28.99 35.03 8.75
C ALA A 187 29.21 35.93 7.53
N GLU A 188 28.78 35.51 6.34
CA GLU A 188 28.83 36.33 5.13
C GLU A 188 27.93 37.56 5.26
N ALA A 189 26.69 37.41 5.77
CA ALA A 189 25.78 38.53 6.00
C ALA A 189 26.33 39.54 7.02
N SER A 190 27.10 39.08 8.02
CA SER A 190 27.75 39.95 9.01
C SER A 190 29.04 40.61 8.51
N SER A 191 29.66 40.09 7.42
CA SER A 191 30.85 40.65 6.81
C SER A 191 30.58 41.75 5.80
N TYR A 192 29.31 41.97 5.38
CA TYR A 192 28.94 43.13 4.58
C TYR A 192 28.86 44.36 5.51
N PRO A 193 29.69 45.40 5.29
CA PRO A 193 29.56 46.61 6.06
C PRO A 193 28.20 47.24 5.81
N SER A 194 27.45 47.48 6.87
CA SER A 194 26.16 48.15 6.86
C SER A 194 26.31 49.53 6.24
N ALA A 195 26.13 49.63 4.90
CA ALA A 195 26.01 50.91 4.19
C ALA A 195 24.59 51.45 4.26
N ALA A 196 24.09 51.62 5.47
CA ALA A 196 22.77 52.22 5.67
C ALA A 196 22.76 53.09 6.92
N ALA A 197 23.61 54.12 6.95
CA ALA A 197 23.42 55.26 7.83
C ALA A 197 23.77 56.55 7.05
N SER A 198 23.03 56.82 5.98
CA SER A 198 22.95 58.15 5.39
C SER A 198 21.46 58.48 5.23
N SER A 199 20.92 59.00 6.30
CA SER A 199 19.64 59.68 6.31
C SER A 199 19.68 60.87 5.36
N SER A 200 19.16 60.78 4.19
CA SER A 200 18.75 61.96 3.41
C SER A 200 17.27 62.20 3.61
N THR A 201 16.98 63.11 4.47
CA THR A 201 15.76 63.88 4.56
C THR A 201 15.49 64.48 3.17
N ASN A 202 14.59 63.90 2.41
CA ASN A 202 14.08 64.54 1.21
C ASN A 202 12.58 64.77 1.40
N THR A 203 12.28 66.00 1.79
CA THR A 203 10.96 66.59 1.87
C THR A 203 10.41 66.70 0.46
N ALA A 204 9.45 65.89 0.10
CA ALA A 204 8.70 66.02 -1.15
C ALA A 204 7.60 67.06 -0.99
N PRO A 205 7.43 68.01 -1.95
CA PRO A 205 6.35 68.98 -1.88
C PRO A 205 5.01 68.31 -2.22
N THR A 206 4.04 68.57 -1.37
CA THR A 206 2.64 68.22 -1.54
C THR A 206 2.05 68.99 -2.71
N MET A 207 1.72 68.31 -3.82
CA MET A 207 0.86 68.89 -4.85
C MET A 207 -0.60 68.75 -4.44
N VAL A 208 -1.20 69.91 -4.19
CA VAL A 208 -2.64 70.09 -4.05
C VAL A 208 -3.27 69.97 -5.42
N VAL A 209 -4.08 68.95 -5.64
CA VAL A 209 -4.93 68.85 -6.85
C VAL A 209 -6.29 69.39 -6.49
N THR A 210 -6.64 70.54 -7.03
CA THR A 210 -7.96 71.15 -7.02
C THR A 210 -8.88 70.42 -8.00
N PRO A 211 -10.11 70.06 -7.66
CA PRO A 211 -11.06 69.53 -8.62
C PRO A 211 -11.77 70.67 -9.35
N GLU A 212 -11.63 70.71 -10.64
CA GLU A 212 -12.41 71.61 -11.49
C GLU A 212 -13.69 70.91 -11.95
N ARG A 213 -14.81 71.62 -11.72
CA ARG A 213 -16.16 71.27 -12.22
C ARG A 213 -16.30 71.70 -13.67
N SER A 214 -16.83 70.82 -14.50
CA SER A 214 -17.90 71.13 -15.45
C SER A 214 -18.44 69.84 -16.03
#